data_c29cea7842a55e8a7aa6ea3be5391402
#
_entry.id   c29cea7842a55e8a7aa6ea3be5391402
#
_cell.length_a   1.000
_cell.length_b   1.000
_cell.length_c   1.000
_cell.angle_alpha   90.00
_cell.angle_beta   90.00
_cell.angle_gamma   90.00
#
_symmetry.space_group_name_H-M   'P 1'
#
loop_
_entity.id
_entity.type
_entity.pdbx_description
1 polymer ?
#
loop_
_entity_poly.entity_id
_entity_poly.type
_entity_poly.pdbx_seq_one_letter_code
_entity_poly.pdbx_strand_id
1 'polypeptide(L)'
;MIPQPEPEPDGLTIQRVSFRILYHNQWMQLREDVIQRPDGSQGIYSYVEKPDFALIIPVEHDGFHLVEQYRYPVSHRSWEFPQGTLPNREDGDPAALARRELAEETGLRAGRLYRLGHLYPAKGMSSQAFTVFVADQLEAGQHSREHEEQDMRQRWFSRGELEDMIRGGIITDDSTIAAYTLYLLSDRNRTSV
;
A
#
# COMPACT_ATOMS: atom_id res chain seq x y z
N MET A 1 -1.34 -8.78 24.07
CA MET A 1 -2.66 -8.46 23.47
C MET A 1 -2.63 -6.98 23.16
N ILE A 2 -2.73 -6.59 21.89
CA ILE A 2 -2.77 -5.17 21.48
C ILE A 2 -4.16 -4.66 21.85
N PRO A 3 -4.29 -3.56 22.62
CA PRO A 3 -5.60 -3.00 22.91
C PRO A 3 -6.28 -2.60 21.61
N GLN A 4 -7.52 -3.05 21.43
CA GLN A 4 -8.36 -2.57 20.33
C GLN A 4 -8.79 -1.14 20.65
N PRO A 5 -8.89 -0.25 19.66
CA PRO A 5 -9.45 1.06 19.90
C PRO A 5 -10.86 0.93 20.45
N GLU A 6 -11.15 1.64 21.53
CA GLU A 6 -12.51 1.71 22.07
C GLU A 6 -13.44 2.37 21.03
N PRO A 7 -14.69 1.91 20.92
CA PRO A 7 -15.66 2.57 20.06
C PRO A 7 -15.85 4.01 20.55
N GLU A 8 -15.80 4.96 19.62
CA GLU A 8 -16.10 6.37 19.94
C GLU A 8 -17.52 6.49 20.48
N PRO A 9 -17.74 7.25 21.57
CA PRO A 9 -19.07 7.50 22.10
C PRO A 9 -19.96 8.17 21.05
N ASP A 10 -21.22 7.79 20.98
CA ASP A 10 -22.20 8.40 20.08
C ASP A 10 -22.22 9.93 20.25
N GLY A 11 -22.12 10.65 19.13
CA GLY A 11 -22.18 12.12 19.09
C GLY A 11 -20.83 12.84 19.18
N LEU A 12 -19.70 12.12 19.38
CA LEU A 12 -18.35 12.71 19.38
C LEU A 12 -17.63 12.63 18.03
N THR A 13 -18.25 12.05 17.02
CA THR A 13 -17.66 11.91 15.68
C THR A 13 -18.18 12.98 14.72
N ILE A 14 -17.33 13.35 13.77
CA ILE A 14 -17.73 14.19 12.63
C ILE A 14 -18.73 13.40 11.78
N GLN A 15 -19.90 14.00 11.49
CA GLN A 15 -20.93 13.39 10.66
C GLN A 15 -20.98 14.05 9.28
N ARG A 16 -21.16 13.24 8.25
CA ARG A 16 -21.37 13.74 6.89
C ARG A 16 -22.83 14.17 6.72
N VAL A 17 -23.05 15.41 6.34
CA VAL A 17 -24.39 15.98 6.02
C VAL A 17 -24.75 15.77 4.56
N SER A 18 -23.82 16.09 3.66
CA SER A 18 -23.97 15.93 2.21
C SER A 18 -22.61 15.80 1.56
N PHE A 19 -22.58 15.51 0.26
CA PHE A 19 -21.32 15.48 -0.49
C PHE A 19 -21.53 15.91 -1.93
N ARG A 20 -20.43 16.28 -2.58
CA ARG A 20 -20.33 16.43 -4.03
C ARG A 20 -19.01 15.89 -4.56
N ILE A 21 -19.02 15.37 -5.77
CA ILE A 21 -17.81 14.95 -6.50
C ILE A 21 -17.38 16.15 -7.33
N LEU A 22 -16.15 16.65 -7.07
CA LEU A 22 -15.59 17.80 -7.78
C LEU A 22 -14.88 17.40 -9.06
N TYR A 23 -14.27 16.21 -9.07
CA TYR A 23 -13.57 15.62 -10.20
C TYR A 23 -13.58 14.09 -10.09
N HIS A 24 -13.66 13.38 -11.20
CA HIS A 24 -13.48 11.93 -11.21
C HIS A 24 -12.86 11.46 -12.53
N ASN A 25 -12.12 10.37 -12.45
CA ASN A 25 -11.65 9.54 -13.57
C ASN A 25 -11.65 8.06 -13.16
N GLN A 26 -11.06 7.18 -13.99
CA GLN A 26 -10.99 5.74 -13.68
C GLN A 26 -10.11 5.42 -12.45
N TRP A 27 -9.18 6.32 -12.06
CA TRP A 27 -8.21 6.10 -11.01
C TRP A 27 -8.60 6.67 -9.65
N MET A 28 -9.35 7.79 -9.64
CA MET A 28 -9.67 8.52 -8.41
C MET A 28 -10.90 9.41 -8.57
N GLN A 29 -11.44 9.84 -7.44
CA GLN A 29 -12.33 11.00 -7.39
C GLN A 29 -11.90 11.98 -6.30
N LEU A 30 -12.04 13.29 -6.59
CA LEU A 30 -11.94 14.34 -5.61
C LEU A 30 -13.34 14.61 -5.07
N ARG A 31 -13.51 14.39 -3.77
CA ARG A 31 -14.78 14.53 -3.08
C ARG A 31 -14.71 15.68 -2.09
N GLU A 32 -15.83 16.40 -1.95
CA GLU A 32 -16.04 17.42 -0.93
C GLU A 32 -17.31 17.10 -0.15
N ASP A 33 -17.17 16.91 1.14
CA ASP A 33 -18.24 16.62 2.07
C ASP A 33 -18.56 17.87 2.91
N VAL A 34 -19.85 18.17 3.09
CA VAL A 34 -20.31 19.05 4.16
C VAL A 34 -20.37 18.20 5.42
N ILE A 35 -19.66 18.61 6.45
CA ILE A 35 -19.56 17.87 7.71
C ILE A 35 -20.19 18.69 8.84
N GLN A 36 -20.73 17.97 9.83
CA GLN A 36 -21.15 18.53 11.12
C GLN A 36 -20.23 18.02 12.22
N ARG A 37 -19.66 18.94 13.00
CA ARG A 37 -18.81 18.62 14.15
C ARG A 37 -19.65 18.31 15.40
N PRO A 38 -19.07 17.72 16.44
CA PRO A 38 -19.79 17.40 17.69
C PRO A 38 -20.45 18.62 18.36
N ASP A 39 -19.90 19.81 18.17
CA ASP A 39 -20.45 21.07 18.70
C ASP A 39 -21.62 21.63 17.87
N GLY A 40 -22.05 20.91 16.82
CA GLY A 40 -23.11 21.32 15.90
C GLY A 40 -22.63 22.25 14.76
N SER A 41 -21.41 22.74 14.80
CA SER A 41 -20.87 23.58 13.74
C SER A 41 -20.69 22.81 12.43
N GLN A 42 -20.92 23.45 11.29
CA GLN A 42 -20.67 22.84 9.98
C GLN A 42 -19.32 23.28 9.42
N GLY A 43 -18.81 22.49 8.49
CA GLY A 43 -17.58 22.75 7.76
C GLY A 43 -17.52 21.94 6.48
N ILE A 44 -16.41 22.07 5.77
CA ILE A 44 -16.12 21.35 4.53
C ILE A 44 -14.92 20.45 4.80
N TYR A 45 -14.97 19.22 4.28
CA TYR A 45 -13.84 18.29 4.24
C TYR A 45 -13.67 17.78 2.81
N SER A 46 -12.53 18.12 2.20
CA SER A 46 -12.21 17.66 0.85
C SER A 46 -11.11 16.60 0.90
N TYR A 47 -11.28 15.51 0.16
CA TYR A 47 -10.32 14.41 0.14
C TYR A 47 -10.36 13.65 -1.18
N VAL A 48 -9.29 12.91 -1.43
CA VAL A 48 -9.18 12.01 -2.57
C VAL A 48 -9.68 10.62 -2.18
N GLU A 49 -10.64 10.10 -2.93
CA GLU A 49 -11.10 8.72 -2.81
C GLU A 49 -10.47 7.89 -3.92
N LYS A 50 -9.73 6.86 -3.53
CA LYS A 50 -9.07 5.89 -4.42
C LYS A 50 -9.38 4.47 -3.93
N PRO A 51 -9.33 3.47 -4.84
CA PRO A 51 -9.38 2.06 -4.43
C PRO A 51 -8.21 1.72 -3.50
N ASP A 52 -8.46 0.80 -2.60
CA ASP A 52 -7.39 0.21 -1.79
C ASP A 52 -6.42 -0.57 -2.65
N PHE A 53 -5.18 -0.70 -2.20
CA PHE A 53 -4.17 -1.48 -2.89
C PHE A 53 -3.61 -2.63 -2.02
N ALA A 54 -2.99 -3.59 -2.67
CA ALA A 54 -2.19 -4.60 -2.02
C ALA A 54 -0.71 -4.26 -2.20
N LEU A 55 0.07 -4.40 -1.12
CA LEU A 55 1.52 -4.28 -1.13
C LEU A 55 2.12 -5.61 -0.70
N ILE A 56 3.11 -6.09 -1.44
CA ILE A 56 3.70 -7.40 -1.23
C ILE A 56 5.18 -7.25 -0.85
N ILE A 57 5.61 -7.91 0.22
CA ILE A 57 7.01 -8.08 0.62
C ILE A 57 7.47 -9.45 0.11
N PRO A 58 8.14 -9.54 -1.04
CA PRO A 58 8.63 -10.80 -1.58
C PRO A 58 9.96 -11.15 -0.92
N VAL A 59 9.95 -12.17 -0.06
CA VAL A 59 11.11 -12.60 0.73
C VAL A 59 11.78 -13.80 0.08
N GLU A 60 13.06 -13.70 -0.19
CA GLU A 60 13.90 -14.81 -0.65
C GLU A 60 15.25 -14.77 0.05
N HIS A 61 15.66 -15.88 0.67
CA HIS A 61 16.85 -15.94 1.53
C HIS A 61 16.79 -14.86 2.63
N ASP A 62 17.85 -14.10 2.83
CA ASP A 62 17.86 -12.93 3.74
C ASP A 62 17.76 -11.62 2.93
N GLY A 63 16.77 -11.53 2.05
CA GLY A 63 16.57 -10.37 1.20
C GLY A 63 15.18 -10.29 0.59
N PHE A 64 15.01 -9.32 -0.30
CA PHE A 64 13.73 -8.91 -0.82
C PHE A 64 13.82 -8.57 -2.31
N HIS A 65 12.76 -8.85 -3.05
CA HIS A 65 12.62 -8.36 -4.41
C HIS A 65 11.88 -7.02 -4.39
N LEU A 66 12.46 -6.02 -5.04
CA LEU A 66 11.86 -4.71 -5.23
C LEU A 66 11.68 -4.44 -6.72
N VAL A 67 10.81 -3.48 -7.01
CA VAL A 67 10.61 -2.89 -8.32
C VAL A 67 11.02 -1.42 -8.32
N GLU A 68 11.53 -0.93 -9.45
CA GLU A 68 11.85 0.48 -9.64
C GLU A 68 10.98 1.02 -10.75
N GLN A 69 10.21 2.06 -10.46
CA GLN A 69 9.40 2.75 -11.46
C GLN A 69 9.50 4.28 -11.36
N TYR A 70 9.12 4.96 -12.44
CA TYR A 70 9.03 6.41 -12.46
C TYR A 70 7.67 6.87 -11.92
N ARG A 71 7.67 7.60 -10.82
CA ARG A 71 6.47 8.19 -10.22
C ARG A 71 6.27 9.62 -10.72
N TYR A 72 5.44 9.79 -11.75
CA TYR A 72 5.20 11.07 -12.42
C TYR A 72 4.91 12.25 -11.48
N PRO A 73 4.05 12.13 -10.43
CA PRO A 73 3.72 13.26 -9.56
C PRO A 73 4.92 13.83 -8.79
N VAL A 74 5.92 13.00 -8.49
CA VAL A 74 7.14 13.42 -7.79
C VAL A 74 8.35 13.54 -8.73
N SER A 75 8.16 13.25 -10.03
CA SER A 75 9.19 13.35 -11.07
C SER A 75 10.47 12.59 -10.72
N HIS A 76 10.33 11.43 -10.09
CA HIS A 76 11.45 10.66 -9.56
C HIS A 76 11.23 9.16 -9.77
N ARG A 77 12.34 8.41 -9.96
CA ARG A 77 12.33 6.94 -9.91
C ARG A 77 12.58 6.51 -8.47
N SER A 78 11.80 5.54 -8.00
CA SER A 78 11.92 5.00 -6.66
C SER A 78 11.92 3.48 -6.69
N TRP A 79 12.71 2.86 -5.81
CA TRP A 79 12.59 1.46 -5.47
C TRP A 79 11.48 1.30 -4.42
N GLU A 80 10.60 0.33 -4.66
CA GLU A 80 9.47 0.05 -3.79
C GLU A 80 9.13 -1.43 -3.79
N PHE A 81 8.37 -1.89 -2.82
CA PHE A 81 7.78 -3.22 -2.89
C PHE A 81 6.69 -3.26 -3.96
N PRO A 82 6.51 -4.40 -4.67
CA PRO A 82 5.42 -4.59 -5.62
C PRO A 82 4.07 -4.22 -5.00
N GLN A 83 3.27 -3.43 -5.73
CA GLN A 83 2.00 -2.94 -5.20
C GLN A 83 1.07 -2.44 -6.30
N GLY A 84 -0.21 -2.73 -6.17
CA GLY A 84 -1.19 -2.22 -7.12
C GLY A 84 -2.63 -2.33 -6.66
N THR A 85 -3.54 -1.78 -7.47
CA THR A 85 -4.97 -1.69 -7.21
C THR A 85 -5.77 -2.54 -8.20
N LEU A 86 -6.99 -2.90 -7.83
CA LEU A 86 -7.93 -3.43 -8.82
C LEU A 86 -8.32 -2.34 -9.83
N PRO A 87 -8.43 -2.68 -11.13
CA PRO A 87 -8.86 -1.74 -12.15
C PRO A 87 -10.31 -1.28 -11.89
N ASN A 88 -10.66 -0.13 -12.47
CA ASN A 88 -12.03 0.40 -12.46
C ASN A 88 -12.66 0.58 -11.06
N ARG A 89 -11.85 0.68 -10.02
CA ARG A 89 -12.32 0.81 -8.63
C ARG A 89 -13.21 -0.37 -8.19
N GLU A 90 -12.93 -1.56 -8.70
CA GLU A 90 -13.62 -2.77 -8.30
C GLU A 90 -13.22 -3.22 -6.90
N ASP A 91 -14.17 -3.82 -6.19
CA ASP A 91 -13.89 -4.53 -4.94
C ASP A 91 -13.43 -5.96 -5.26
N GLY A 92 -12.46 -6.46 -4.52
CA GLY A 92 -11.96 -7.81 -4.70
C GLY A 92 -11.20 -8.34 -3.50
N ASP A 93 -10.83 -9.62 -3.57
CA ASP A 93 -9.99 -10.22 -2.53
C ASP A 93 -8.57 -9.62 -2.56
N PRO A 94 -8.12 -8.93 -1.48
CA PRO A 94 -6.78 -8.36 -1.43
C PRO A 94 -5.66 -9.40 -1.58
N ALA A 95 -5.88 -10.66 -1.21
CA ALA A 95 -4.88 -11.71 -1.36
C ALA A 95 -4.76 -12.17 -2.83
N ALA A 96 -5.87 -12.23 -3.56
CA ALA A 96 -5.85 -12.49 -5.00
C ALA A 96 -5.16 -11.36 -5.76
N LEU A 97 -5.46 -10.10 -5.40
CA LEU A 97 -4.79 -8.92 -5.92
C LEU A 97 -3.27 -8.99 -5.68
N ALA A 98 -2.85 -9.26 -4.44
CA ALA A 98 -1.43 -9.36 -4.10
C ALA A 98 -0.68 -10.42 -4.93
N ARG A 99 -1.30 -11.57 -5.19
CA ARG A 99 -0.71 -12.60 -6.05
C ARG A 99 -0.59 -12.17 -7.51
N ARG A 100 -1.58 -11.43 -7.99
CA ARG A 100 -1.59 -10.89 -9.34
C ARG A 100 -0.48 -9.85 -9.51
N GLU A 101 -0.42 -8.83 -8.66
CA GLU A 101 0.57 -7.77 -8.70
C GLU A 101 2.02 -8.31 -8.60
N LEU A 102 2.25 -9.26 -7.68
CA LEU A 102 3.55 -9.92 -7.58
C LEU A 102 3.96 -10.58 -8.91
N ALA A 103 3.04 -11.30 -9.56
CA ALA A 103 3.32 -11.97 -10.82
C ALA A 103 3.48 -10.99 -11.99
N GLU A 104 2.67 -9.95 -12.07
CA GLU A 104 2.69 -8.96 -13.15
C GLU A 104 3.96 -8.13 -13.11
N GLU A 105 4.31 -7.55 -11.98
CA GLU A 105 5.46 -6.66 -11.85
C GLU A 105 6.81 -7.38 -11.80
N THR A 106 6.88 -8.54 -11.12
CA THR A 106 8.16 -9.24 -10.87
C THR A 106 8.32 -10.54 -11.61
N GLY A 107 7.25 -11.15 -12.10
CA GLY A 107 7.26 -12.51 -12.63
C GLY A 107 7.33 -13.60 -11.56
N LEU A 108 7.31 -13.25 -10.27
CA LEU A 108 7.40 -14.21 -9.17
C LEU A 108 6.02 -14.70 -8.75
N ARG A 109 5.95 -15.94 -8.31
CA ARG A 109 4.74 -16.55 -7.75
C ARG A 109 5.00 -17.00 -6.32
N ALA A 110 4.11 -16.65 -5.41
CA ALA A 110 4.21 -17.02 -4.00
C ALA A 110 3.68 -18.44 -3.75
N GLY A 111 4.51 -19.36 -3.30
CA GLY A 111 4.06 -20.63 -2.73
C GLY A 111 3.30 -20.39 -1.43
N ARG A 112 3.72 -19.42 -0.63
CA ARG A 112 3.03 -19.00 0.58
C ARG A 112 2.83 -17.46 0.58
N LEU A 113 1.59 -17.03 0.87
CA LEU A 113 1.21 -15.62 1.02
C LEU A 113 0.44 -15.47 2.33
N TYR A 114 0.81 -14.52 3.17
CA TYR A 114 0.07 -14.24 4.40
C TYR A 114 -0.03 -12.74 4.68
N ARG A 115 -1.17 -12.34 5.21
CA ARG A 115 -1.44 -10.95 5.58
C ARG A 115 -0.61 -10.56 6.80
N LEU A 116 0.04 -9.39 6.71
CA LEU A 116 0.85 -8.83 7.79
C LEU A 116 0.14 -7.67 8.50
N GLY A 117 -0.55 -6.81 7.76
CA GLY A 117 -1.21 -5.65 8.33
C GLY A 117 -2.09 -4.91 7.34
N HIS A 118 -2.67 -3.80 7.83
CA HIS A 118 -3.50 -2.88 7.04
C HIS A 118 -3.20 -1.46 7.49
N LEU A 119 -2.90 -0.57 6.54
CA LEU A 119 -2.40 0.76 6.79
C LEU A 119 -3.08 1.80 5.90
N TYR A 120 -2.93 3.07 6.24
CA TYR A 120 -3.42 4.23 5.49
C TYR A 120 -2.24 5.15 5.15
N PRO A 121 -1.86 5.32 3.88
CA PRO A 121 -0.69 6.13 3.50
C PRO A 121 -0.92 7.63 3.77
N ALA A 122 -2.14 8.11 3.62
CA ALA A 122 -2.45 9.55 3.72
C ALA A 122 -3.82 9.80 4.35
N LYS A 123 -4.10 9.24 5.53
CA LYS A 123 -5.43 9.24 6.17
C LYS A 123 -6.06 10.62 6.44
N GLY A 124 -5.29 11.69 6.38
CA GLY A 124 -5.79 13.05 6.49
C GLY A 124 -6.23 13.67 5.16
N MET A 125 -5.90 13.04 4.03
CA MET A 125 -6.14 13.58 2.69
C MET A 125 -6.80 12.57 1.75
N SER A 126 -6.68 11.28 2.03
CA SER A 126 -7.23 10.20 1.20
C SER A 126 -7.93 9.14 2.04
N SER A 127 -8.97 8.55 1.50
CA SER A 127 -9.60 7.36 2.08
C SER A 127 -8.87 6.06 1.74
N GLN A 128 -7.91 6.09 0.81
CA GLN A 128 -7.18 4.90 0.37
C GLN A 128 -6.46 4.22 1.53
N ALA A 129 -6.63 2.92 1.61
CA ALA A 129 -5.88 2.04 2.50
C ALA A 129 -5.06 1.04 1.70
N PHE A 130 -4.21 0.28 2.37
CA PHE A 130 -3.53 -0.86 1.76
C PHE A 130 -3.35 -2.02 2.73
N THR A 131 -3.39 -3.21 2.14
CA THR A 131 -3.11 -4.44 2.88
C THR A 131 -1.71 -4.91 2.54
N VAL A 132 -0.90 -5.14 3.58
CA VAL A 132 0.46 -5.65 3.46
C VAL A 132 0.45 -7.17 3.52
N PHE A 133 1.08 -7.79 2.54
CA PHE A 133 1.30 -9.23 2.48
C PHE A 133 2.80 -9.54 2.48
N VAL A 134 3.16 -10.67 3.06
CA VAL A 134 4.48 -11.29 2.86
C VAL A 134 4.31 -12.49 1.94
N ALA A 135 5.16 -12.56 0.94
CA ALA A 135 5.25 -13.67 -0.01
C ALA A 135 6.59 -14.39 0.17
N ASP A 136 6.56 -15.68 0.37
CA ASP A 136 7.75 -16.53 0.41
C ASP A 136 7.56 -17.84 -0.37
N GLN A 137 8.59 -18.70 -0.42
CA GLN A 137 8.64 -19.87 -1.30
C GLN A 137 8.39 -19.45 -2.75
N LEU A 138 9.17 -18.46 -3.20
CA LEU A 138 8.99 -17.82 -4.49
C LEU A 138 9.43 -18.74 -5.62
N GLU A 139 8.61 -18.81 -6.67
CA GLU A 139 8.90 -19.51 -7.91
C GLU A 139 9.00 -18.49 -9.05
N ALA A 140 10.04 -18.61 -9.88
CA ALA A 140 10.21 -17.75 -11.04
C ALA A 140 9.19 -18.08 -12.14
N GLY A 141 8.63 -17.05 -12.74
CA GLY A 141 7.72 -17.11 -13.88
C GLY A 141 8.00 -15.97 -14.86
N GLN A 142 7.04 -15.70 -15.72
CA GLN A 142 7.10 -14.55 -16.62
C GLN A 142 6.31 -13.39 -16.01
N HIS A 143 6.87 -12.19 -16.08
CA HIS A 143 6.15 -10.96 -15.74
C HIS A 143 5.19 -10.58 -16.90
N SER A 144 4.12 -9.89 -16.58
CA SER A 144 3.12 -9.39 -17.55
C SER A 144 2.71 -7.98 -17.16
N ARG A 145 3.67 -7.06 -17.25
CA ARG A 145 3.52 -5.66 -16.84
C ARG A 145 2.47 -4.93 -17.66
N GLU A 146 1.78 -4.03 -17.03
CA GLU A 146 0.85 -3.11 -17.69
C GLU A 146 1.60 -2.13 -18.62
N HIS A 147 0.84 -1.42 -19.48
CA HIS A 147 1.45 -0.49 -20.43
C HIS A 147 2.22 0.65 -19.75
N GLU A 148 1.73 1.10 -18.61
CA GLU A 148 2.32 2.14 -17.79
C GLU A 148 3.61 1.70 -17.07
N GLU A 149 3.85 0.39 -16.99
CA GLU A 149 4.96 -0.23 -16.26
C GLU A 149 6.09 -0.74 -17.18
N GLN A 150 6.07 -0.37 -18.46
CA GLN A 150 7.00 -0.90 -19.48
C GLN A 150 8.48 -0.67 -19.14
N ASP A 151 8.80 0.40 -18.43
CA ASP A 151 10.15 0.76 -18.02
C ASP A 151 10.52 0.33 -16.60
N MET A 152 9.59 -0.40 -15.92
CA MET A 152 9.81 -0.94 -14.59
C MET A 152 10.97 -1.93 -14.57
N ARG A 153 11.80 -1.86 -13.54
CA ARG A 153 12.90 -2.78 -13.29
C ARG A 153 12.63 -3.56 -12.03
N GLN A 154 13.05 -4.81 -11.99
CA GLN A 154 12.96 -5.65 -10.79
C GLN A 154 14.37 -6.12 -10.41
N ARG A 155 14.67 -6.12 -9.10
CA ARG A 155 15.94 -6.61 -8.57
C ARG A 155 15.74 -7.16 -7.16
N TRP A 156 16.53 -8.20 -6.84
CA TRP A 156 16.70 -8.66 -5.47
C TRP A 156 17.77 -7.83 -4.74
N PHE A 157 17.50 -7.52 -3.47
CA PHE A 157 18.40 -6.81 -2.56
C PHE A 157 18.50 -7.58 -1.25
N SER A 158 19.70 -7.68 -0.69
CA SER A 158 19.88 -8.18 0.67
C SER A 158 19.20 -7.24 1.66
N ARG A 159 18.90 -7.74 2.86
CA ARG A 159 18.36 -6.94 3.97
C ARG A 159 19.22 -5.69 4.23
N GLY A 160 20.56 -5.88 4.28
CA GLY A 160 21.48 -4.77 4.53
C GLY A 160 21.42 -3.70 3.45
N GLU A 161 21.39 -4.09 2.16
CA GLU A 161 21.24 -3.15 1.05
C GLU A 161 19.93 -2.37 1.13
N LEU A 162 18.80 -3.05 1.39
CA LEU A 162 17.49 -2.39 1.54
C LEU A 162 17.52 -1.36 2.69
N GLU A 163 18.06 -1.73 3.84
CA GLU A 163 18.17 -0.83 4.99
C GLU A 163 19.09 0.36 4.72
N ASP A 164 20.20 0.16 4.01
CA ASP A 164 21.09 1.24 3.60
C ASP A 164 20.44 2.16 2.58
N MET A 165 19.64 1.62 1.65
CA MET A 165 18.85 2.41 0.71
C MET A 165 17.78 3.26 1.39
N ILE A 166 17.16 2.76 2.46
CA ILE A 166 16.22 3.54 3.29
C ILE A 166 16.97 4.64 4.05
N ARG A 167 18.08 4.32 4.75
CA ARG A 167 18.90 5.30 5.48
C ARG A 167 19.46 6.38 4.58
N GLY A 168 19.85 6.01 3.36
CA GLY A 168 20.42 6.92 2.36
C GLY A 168 19.39 7.72 1.57
N GLY A 169 18.07 7.53 1.79
CA GLY A 169 17.02 8.24 1.06
C GLY A 169 16.89 7.84 -0.42
N ILE A 170 17.33 6.64 -0.78
CA ILE A 170 17.12 6.05 -2.11
C ILE A 170 15.71 5.45 -2.19
N ILE A 171 15.27 4.76 -1.13
CA ILE A 171 13.88 4.35 -0.94
C ILE A 171 13.18 5.46 -0.16
N THR A 172 12.22 6.11 -0.80
CA THR A 172 11.43 7.22 -0.24
C THR A 172 9.93 6.94 -0.24
N ASP A 173 9.52 5.77 -0.75
CA ASP A 173 8.14 5.31 -0.69
C ASP A 173 7.74 4.97 0.75
N ASP A 174 6.80 5.74 1.31
CA ASP A 174 6.32 5.61 2.68
C ASP A 174 5.66 4.26 2.94
N SER A 175 4.93 3.75 1.97
CA SER A 175 4.23 2.47 2.06
C SER A 175 5.21 1.30 2.15
N THR A 176 6.29 1.32 1.37
CA THR A 176 7.39 0.36 1.44
C THR A 176 8.09 0.40 2.80
N ILE A 177 8.41 1.60 3.31
CA ILE A 177 9.09 1.76 4.61
C ILE A 177 8.17 1.30 5.75
N ALA A 178 6.88 1.65 5.72
CA ALA A 178 5.92 1.23 6.72
C ALA A 178 5.70 -0.29 6.70
N ALA A 179 5.57 -0.89 5.51
CA ALA A 179 5.45 -2.32 5.34
C ALA A 179 6.68 -3.07 5.86
N TYR A 180 7.89 -2.59 5.54
CA TYR A 180 9.13 -3.16 6.06
C TYR A 180 9.22 -3.06 7.59
N THR A 181 8.78 -1.95 8.17
CA THR A 181 8.70 -1.78 9.64
C THR A 181 7.76 -2.82 10.27
N LEU A 182 6.57 -3.05 9.70
CA LEU A 182 5.67 -4.11 10.16
C LEU A 182 6.33 -5.50 10.07
N TYR A 183 7.05 -5.76 8.98
CA TYR A 183 7.78 -7.01 8.78
C TYR A 183 8.84 -7.23 9.87
N LEU A 184 9.64 -6.20 10.19
CA LEU A 184 10.64 -6.27 11.26
C LEU A 184 10.03 -6.53 12.65
N LEU A 185 8.85 -5.98 12.92
CA LEU A 185 8.15 -6.11 14.19
C LEU A 185 7.31 -7.40 14.30
N SER A 186 7.19 -8.16 13.22
CA SER A 186 6.42 -9.41 13.24
C SER A 186 7.16 -10.51 14.01
N ASP A 187 6.41 -11.36 14.74
CA ASP A 187 6.97 -12.46 15.54
C ASP A 187 7.76 -13.49 14.72
N ARG A 188 7.51 -13.55 13.41
CA ARG A 188 8.21 -14.47 12.49
C ARG A 188 9.67 -14.08 12.24
N ASN A 189 10.01 -12.81 12.47
CA ASN A 189 11.40 -12.33 12.35
C ASN A 189 12.21 -12.52 13.64
N ARG A 190 11.56 -12.88 14.76
CA ARG A 190 12.20 -13.10 16.07
C ARG A 190 12.82 -14.52 16.23
N THR A 191 12.54 -15.43 15.30
CA THR A 191 12.99 -16.83 15.38
C THR A 191 14.26 -17.12 14.57
N SER A 192 14.93 -16.11 14.05
CA SER A 192 16.20 -16.24 13.29
C SER A 192 17.32 -15.49 14.01
N VAL A 193 17.65 -15.96 15.23
CA VAL A 193 18.90 -15.63 15.96
C VAL A 193 19.49 -16.92 16.49
#